data_0fc400c925e5dedc1a13ce94f3df501a
#
_entry.id   0fc400c925e5dedc1a13ce94f3df501a
#
_cell.length_a   1.000
_cell.length_b   1.000
_cell.length_c   1.000
_cell.angle_alpha   90.00
_cell.angle_beta   90.00
_cell.angle_gamma   90.00
#
_symmetry.space_group_name_H-M   'P 1'
#
loop_
_entity.id
_entity.type
_entity.pdbx_description
1 polymer ?
#
loop_
_entity_poly.entity_id
_entity_poly.type
_entity_poly.pdbx_seq_one_letter_code
_entity_poly.pdbx_strand_id
1 'polypeptide(L)'
;MAAPAPAFTAPFPPSAAPVVVDPPASSVPAFLRPLEAAYLRFEAARDRLGLADPGKYEDLGREVKLTHLTNYTFDGARADLSKTLSQVPAFQVTHSFAAGGAAGPMGGVNPGTYNFGAVYATSKTFMQGMVDNEGSVTGRFNYGWSPRDTTKMSVQLAASAAAPSMFSLEHDRVGKDYTASLKAYNPSPADLTGSYIGAYLQSLTPHFAVGVEALYQRQGEVEDCSLGYIAKWHDVKKDEAGAALKDSWIATAQVMAQGMWQATYWKKLAPSIDAGVDLLCVPALSPRDRKAVATAGVKYDFRTATFRGQVDSTGKVSALLEQRLSPAFAFTVAGEIDHIKNTSKFGVGVAIDSASEEAMAAAMNAGPQAPPPI
;
A
#
# COMPACT_ATOMS: atom_id res chain seq x y z
N MET A 1 60.42 21.95 -36.27
CA MET A 1 60.24 20.49 -36.15
C MET A 1 60.80 20.06 -34.80
N ALA A 2 59.92 19.91 -33.84
CA ALA A 2 60.29 19.39 -32.51
C ALA A 2 59.58 18.04 -32.32
N ALA A 3 60.36 17.01 -31.97
CA ALA A 3 59.88 15.65 -31.79
C ALA A 3 59.00 15.52 -30.51
N PRO A 4 57.97 14.65 -30.49
CA PRO A 4 57.17 14.43 -29.31
C PRO A 4 57.92 13.57 -28.29
N ALA A 5 57.77 13.94 -27.01
CA ALA A 5 58.34 13.23 -25.88
C ALA A 5 57.65 11.86 -25.64
N PRO A 6 58.38 10.82 -25.16
CA PRO A 6 57.81 9.50 -24.94
C PRO A 6 56.87 9.50 -23.70
N ALA A 7 55.71 8.87 -23.90
CA ALA A 7 54.74 8.64 -22.81
C ALA A 7 55.29 7.65 -21.78
N PHE A 8 55.35 8.10 -20.51
CA PHE A 8 55.67 7.27 -19.36
C PHE A 8 54.49 6.40 -18.99
N THR A 9 54.57 5.12 -19.35
CA THR A 9 53.61 4.10 -18.83
C THR A 9 54.09 3.63 -17.45
N ALA A 10 53.43 4.08 -16.38
CA ALA A 10 53.62 3.53 -15.04
C ALA A 10 53.12 2.09 -14.99
N PRO A 11 53.86 1.14 -14.40
CA PRO A 11 53.36 -0.23 -14.26
C PRO A 11 52.20 -0.27 -13.26
N PHE A 12 51.11 -0.87 -13.66
CA PHE A 12 49.97 -1.16 -12.73
C PHE A 12 50.48 -2.01 -11.57
N PRO A 13 50.10 -1.68 -10.33
CA PRO A 13 50.41 -2.54 -9.20
C PRO A 13 49.72 -3.91 -9.38
N PRO A 14 50.37 -5.01 -8.98
CA PRO A 14 49.77 -6.34 -9.12
C PRO A 14 48.44 -6.38 -8.35
N SER A 15 47.41 -6.89 -9.02
CA SER A 15 46.07 -7.14 -8.44
C SER A 15 46.23 -7.89 -7.13
N ALA A 16 45.85 -7.25 -6.02
CA ALA A 16 45.83 -7.92 -4.74
C ALA A 16 44.93 -9.15 -4.81
N ALA A 17 45.44 -10.29 -4.41
CA ALA A 17 44.68 -11.51 -4.28
C ALA A 17 43.40 -11.24 -3.46
N PRO A 18 42.23 -11.86 -3.80
CA PRO A 18 41.05 -11.66 -3.00
C PRO A 18 41.32 -12.04 -1.54
N VAL A 19 41.17 -11.08 -0.67
CA VAL A 19 41.23 -11.32 0.78
C VAL A 19 40.08 -12.26 1.09
N VAL A 20 40.37 -13.51 1.40
CA VAL A 20 39.42 -14.45 1.97
C VAL A 20 39.05 -13.90 3.34
N VAL A 21 37.95 -13.16 3.42
CA VAL A 21 37.40 -12.76 4.71
C VAL A 21 36.75 -14.01 5.30
N ASP A 22 37.39 -14.56 6.33
CA ASP A 22 36.78 -15.64 7.10
C ASP A 22 35.38 -15.18 7.54
N PRO A 23 34.34 -16.02 7.39
CA PRO A 23 33.01 -15.69 7.85
C PRO A 23 33.07 -15.38 9.37
N PRO A 24 32.39 -14.33 9.84
CA PRO A 24 32.39 -13.97 11.25
C PRO A 24 32.02 -15.20 12.09
N ALA A 25 32.81 -15.48 13.12
CA ALA A 25 32.60 -16.62 14.01
C ALA A 25 31.13 -16.61 14.50
N SER A 26 30.40 -17.69 14.25
CA SER A 26 29.00 -17.80 14.64
C SER A 26 28.87 -17.58 16.15
N SER A 27 28.06 -16.60 16.55
CA SER A 27 27.74 -16.32 17.95
C SER A 27 26.84 -17.39 18.59
N VAL A 28 26.53 -18.45 17.85
CA VAL A 28 25.58 -19.47 18.22
C VAL A 28 26.26 -20.51 19.13
N PRO A 29 25.64 -20.88 20.28
CA PRO A 29 26.13 -21.90 21.18
C PRO A 29 26.42 -23.22 20.45
N ALA A 30 27.47 -23.96 20.89
CA ALA A 30 27.98 -25.15 20.20
C ALA A 30 26.91 -26.22 19.95
N PHE A 31 25.93 -26.36 20.83
CA PHE A 31 24.83 -27.35 20.70
C PHE A 31 23.81 -26.99 19.61
N LEU A 32 23.72 -25.71 19.19
CA LEU A 32 22.84 -25.25 18.12
C LEU A 32 23.52 -25.21 16.74
N ARG A 33 24.84 -25.36 16.66
CA ARG A 33 25.58 -25.35 15.39
C ARG A 33 25.07 -26.33 14.33
N PRO A 34 24.66 -27.59 14.66
CA PRO A 34 24.10 -28.47 13.65
C PRO A 34 22.77 -27.98 13.09
N LEU A 35 21.93 -27.32 13.90
CA LEU A 35 20.69 -26.67 13.47
C LEU A 35 20.98 -25.44 12.60
N GLU A 36 21.95 -24.63 12.97
CA GLU A 36 22.42 -23.51 12.17
C GLU A 36 22.95 -23.97 10.80
N ALA A 37 23.77 -25.03 10.76
CA ALA A 37 24.28 -25.58 9.53
C ALA A 37 23.17 -26.17 8.64
N ALA A 38 22.15 -26.80 9.22
CA ALA A 38 20.98 -27.27 8.50
C ALA A 38 20.15 -26.13 7.95
N TYR A 39 19.96 -25.07 8.74
CA TYR A 39 19.26 -23.84 8.32
C TYR A 39 19.99 -23.14 7.17
N LEU A 40 21.31 -22.96 7.26
CA LEU A 40 22.13 -22.35 6.21
C LEU A 40 22.10 -23.18 4.90
N ARG A 41 22.09 -24.50 4.99
CA ARG A 41 21.94 -25.38 3.81
C ARG A 41 20.56 -25.24 3.19
N PHE A 42 19.52 -25.13 4.00
CA PHE A 42 18.16 -24.90 3.54
C PHE A 42 18.03 -23.52 2.88
N GLU A 43 18.59 -22.46 3.51
CA GLU A 43 18.62 -21.12 2.94
C GLU A 43 19.39 -21.07 1.60
N ALA A 44 20.55 -21.73 1.53
CA ALA A 44 21.32 -21.82 0.29
C ALA A 44 20.60 -22.60 -0.82
N ALA A 45 19.81 -23.62 -0.48
CA ALA A 45 18.98 -24.35 -1.43
C ALA A 45 17.84 -23.47 -1.95
N ARG A 46 17.21 -22.66 -1.10
CA ARG A 46 16.17 -21.70 -1.48
C ARG A 46 16.71 -20.58 -2.35
N ASP A 47 17.88 -20.03 -2.03
CA ASP A 47 18.55 -18.99 -2.83
C ASP A 47 18.84 -19.47 -4.27
N ARG A 48 19.13 -20.78 -4.47
CA ARG A 48 19.33 -21.38 -5.81
C ARG A 48 18.06 -21.40 -6.65
N LEU A 49 16.88 -21.40 -6.03
CA LEU A 49 15.59 -21.38 -6.74
C LEU A 49 15.25 -20.01 -7.32
N GLY A 50 16.00 -18.94 -6.97
CA GLY A 50 15.77 -17.58 -7.46
C GLY A 50 14.40 -17.04 -7.06
N LEU A 51 13.89 -17.41 -5.88
CA LEU A 51 12.58 -16.99 -5.41
C LEU A 51 12.58 -15.48 -5.12
N ALA A 52 11.55 -14.81 -5.61
CA ALA A 52 11.32 -13.38 -5.36
C ALA A 52 10.43 -13.18 -4.14
N ASP A 53 10.50 -11.98 -3.55
CA ASP A 53 9.59 -11.54 -2.49
C ASP A 53 8.13 -11.59 -2.97
N PRO A 54 7.23 -12.28 -2.26
CA PRO A 54 5.81 -12.36 -2.63
C PRO A 54 5.06 -11.03 -2.44
N GLY A 55 5.65 -10.06 -1.75
CA GLY A 55 5.02 -8.81 -1.34
C GLY A 55 4.22 -8.94 -0.04
N LYS A 56 3.77 -7.81 0.51
CA LYS A 56 3.01 -7.79 1.76
C LYS A 56 1.58 -8.31 1.56
N TYR A 57 1.00 -8.88 2.61
CA TYR A 57 -0.40 -9.33 2.63
C TYR A 57 -1.39 -8.20 2.29
N GLU A 58 -1.17 -7.01 2.82
CA GLU A 58 -2.03 -5.84 2.56
C GLU A 58 -2.03 -5.40 1.09
N ASP A 59 -0.94 -5.66 0.38
CA ASP A 59 -0.72 -5.25 -1.01
C ASP A 59 -1.18 -6.28 -2.05
N LEU A 60 -1.84 -7.39 -1.65
CA LEU A 60 -2.23 -8.46 -2.55
C LEU A 60 -3.08 -8.00 -3.74
N GLY A 61 -4.02 -7.10 -3.51
CA GLY A 61 -4.86 -6.52 -4.57
C GLY A 61 -4.56 -5.05 -4.85
N ARG A 62 -3.37 -4.57 -4.53
CA ARG A 62 -3.01 -3.15 -4.62
C ARG A 62 -3.15 -2.59 -6.03
N GLU A 63 -2.65 -3.29 -7.04
CA GLU A 63 -2.69 -2.85 -8.43
C GLU A 63 -4.13 -2.72 -8.95
N VAL A 64 -4.99 -3.66 -8.56
CA VAL A 64 -6.43 -3.60 -8.90
C VAL A 64 -7.10 -2.45 -8.16
N LYS A 65 -6.83 -2.26 -6.87
CA LYS A 65 -7.38 -1.14 -6.08
C LYS A 65 -6.95 0.23 -6.62
N LEU A 66 -5.72 0.34 -7.17
CA LEU A 66 -5.22 1.56 -7.81
C LEU A 66 -5.84 1.81 -9.20
N THR A 67 -6.30 0.75 -9.87
CA THR A 67 -6.99 0.84 -11.15
C THR A 67 -8.47 1.20 -10.96
N HIS A 68 -9.10 0.68 -9.92
CA HIS A 68 -10.50 0.91 -9.58
C HIS A 68 -10.75 2.30 -9.00
N LEU A 69 -12.01 2.74 -9.08
CA LEU A 69 -12.49 4.03 -8.61
C LEU A 69 -13.05 4.02 -7.19
N THR A 70 -13.25 2.86 -6.59
CA THR A 70 -13.95 2.71 -5.30
C THR A 70 -13.43 3.63 -4.20
N ASN A 71 -12.12 3.91 -4.21
CA ASN A 71 -11.45 4.77 -3.22
C ASN A 71 -11.29 6.23 -3.68
N TYR A 72 -11.69 6.57 -4.91
CA TYR A 72 -11.45 7.88 -5.51
C TYR A 72 -12.73 8.63 -5.84
N THR A 73 -13.88 7.96 -5.88
CA THR A 73 -15.18 8.59 -6.11
C THR A 73 -15.61 9.41 -4.91
N PHE A 74 -16.08 10.61 -5.15
CA PHE A 74 -16.68 11.49 -4.17
C PHE A 74 -17.88 12.20 -4.77
N ASP A 75 -18.74 12.74 -3.94
CA ASP A 75 -19.93 13.46 -4.31
C ASP A 75 -19.85 14.89 -3.80
N GLY A 76 -20.27 15.86 -4.62
CA GLY A 76 -20.19 17.28 -4.30
C GLY A 76 -18.85 17.92 -4.64
N ALA A 77 -18.50 18.99 -3.94
CA ALA A 77 -17.29 19.76 -4.15
C ALA A 77 -16.21 19.39 -3.13
N ARG A 78 -14.97 19.25 -3.58
CA ARG A 78 -13.81 18.98 -2.75
C ARG A 78 -12.68 19.95 -3.08
N ALA A 79 -12.00 20.47 -2.08
CA ALA A 79 -10.80 21.28 -2.25
C ALA A 79 -9.71 20.80 -1.28
N ASP A 80 -8.58 20.40 -1.81
CA ASP A 80 -7.42 19.99 -1.05
C ASP A 80 -6.30 21.02 -1.24
N LEU A 81 -5.85 21.60 -0.15
CA LEU A 81 -4.75 22.58 -0.13
C LEU A 81 -3.58 21.95 0.62
N SER A 82 -2.52 21.65 -0.08
CA SER A 82 -1.30 21.08 0.50
C SER A 82 -0.17 22.10 0.45
N LYS A 83 0.57 22.22 1.55
CA LYS A 83 1.77 23.04 1.63
C LYS A 83 2.93 22.22 2.15
N THR A 84 3.96 22.05 1.34
CA THR A 84 5.23 21.47 1.75
C THR A 84 6.08 22.55 2.40
N LEU A 85 6.37 22.37 3.70
CA LEU A 85 7.15 23.30 4.50
C LEU A 85 8.64 22.97 4.48
N SER A 86 8.98 21.67 4.47
CA SER A 86 10.35 21.17 4.37
C SER A 86 10.37 19.87 3.58
N GLN A 87 11.50 19.60 2.91
CA GLN A 87 11.69 18.32 2.21
C GLN A 87 12.66 17.38 2.94
N VAL A 88 13.55 17.92 3.76
CA VAL A 88 14.52 17.13 4.54
C VAL A 88 14.59 17.69 5.96
N PRO A 89 13.90 17.06 6.93
CA PRO A 89 12.88 16.01 6.81
C PRO A 89 11.63 16.47 6.04
N ALA A 90 10.92 15.55 5.38
CA ALA A 90 9.71 15.90 4.66
C ALA A 90 8.61 16.30 5.67
N PHE A 91 8.16 17.55 5.58
CA PHE A 91 7.07 18.06 6.40
C PHE A 91 6.04 18.77 5.54
N GLN A 92 4.82 18.27 5.55
CA GLN A 92 3.71 18.75 4.74
C GLN A 92 2.47 18.95 5.60
N VAL A 93 1.74 20.01 5.32
CA VAL A 93 0.44 20.31 5.94
C VAL A 93 -0.62 20.32 4.86
N THR A 94 -1.77 19.73 5.15
CA THR A 94 -2.89 19.61 4.21
C THR A 94 -4.18 20.09 4.85
N HIS A 95 -4.93 20.90 4.13
CA HIS A 95 -6.29 21.32 4.46
C HIS A 95 -7.24 20.74 3.42
N SER A 96 -8.17 19.92 3.85
CA SER A 96 -9.16 19.29 2.97
C SER A 96 -10.55 19.82 3.33
N PHE A 97 -11.24 20.35 2.35
CA PHE A 97 -12.61 20.82 2.44
C PHE A 97 -13.49 19.94 1.56
N ALA A 98 -14.60 19.48 2.04
CA ALA A 98 -15.61 18.84 1.23
C ALA A 98 -16.98 19.45 1.56
N ALA A 99 -17.76 19.74 0.54
CA ALA A 99 -19.09 20.35 0.69
C ALA A 99 -20.04 19.80 -0.38
N GLY A 100 -21.30 19.72 -0.04
CA GLY A 100 -22.31 19.14 -0.93
C GLY A 100 -22.28 17.61 -0.89
N GLY A 101 -23.02 17.01 -1.78
CA GLY A 101 -23.24 15.58 -1.85
C GLY A 101 -24.70 15.23 -1.65
N ALA A 102 -25.06 14.04 -2.14
CA ALA A 102 -26.43 13.56 -2.02
C ALA A 102 -26.82 13.48 -0.54
N ALA A 103 -27.94 14.08 -0.23
CA ALA A 103 -28.54 13.97 1.08
C ALA A 103 -28.72 12.50 1.47
N GLY A 104 -28.45 12.19 2.72
CA GLY A 104 -28.78 10.88 3.27
C GLY A 104 -30.28 10.54 3.10
N PRO A 105 -30.73 9.33 3.48
CA PRO A 105 -32.10 8.85 3.25
C PRO A 105 -33.22 9.77 3.77
N MET A 106 -32.87 10.75 4.60
CA MET A 106 -33.80 11.75 5.16
C MET A 106 -33.77 13.13 4.49
N GLY A 107 -33.09 13.29 3.35
CA GLY A 107 -33.19 14.52 2.56
C GLY A 107 -32.46 15.76 3.13
N GLY A 108 -31.52 15.59 4.04
CA GLY A 108 -30.71 16.69 4.58
C GLY A 108 -29.48 17.01 3.70
N VAL A 109 -29.06 18.24 3.61
CA VAL A 109 -27.79 18.62 3.01
C VAL A 109 -26.68 18.10 3.90
N ASN A 110 -25.69 17.35 3.34
CA ASN A 110 -24.50 16.98 4.09
C ASN A 110 -23.78 18.23 4.56
N PRO A 111 -23.54 18.39 5.87
CA PRO A 111 -22.75 19.50 6.36
C PRO A 111 -21.35 19.39 5.74
N GLY A 112 -20.77 20.55 5.39
CA GLY A 112 -19.40 20.56 4.91
C GLY A 112 -18.45 19.95 5.92
N THR A 113 -17.49 19.17 5.46
CA THR A 113 -16.44 18.58 6.30
C THR A 113 -15.13 19.31 6.04
N TYR A 114 -14.40 19.52 7.13
CA TYR A 114 -13.05 20.07 7.09
C TYR A 114 -12.10 19.15 7.84
N ASN A 115 -11.00 18.81 7.19
CA ASN A 115 -9.94 18.01 7.77
C ASN A 115 -8.61 18.76 7.70
N PHE A 116 -7.94 18.84 8.83
CA PHE A 116 -6.58 19.33 8.93
C PHE A 116 -5.64 18.13 9.08
N GLY A 117 -4.63 18.04 8.21
CA GLY A 117 -3.65 16.98 8.22
C GLY A 117 -2.23 17.51 8.27
N ALA A 118 -1.36 16.80 8.95
CA ALA A 118 0.08 17.03 8.93
C ALA A 118 0.81 15.70 8.70
N VAL A 119 1.82 15.73 7.85
CA VAL A 119 2.68 14.58 7.55
C VAL A 119 4.12 14.95 7.81
N TYR A 120 4.81 14.12 8.55
CA TYR A 120 6.24 14.21 8.79
C TYR A 120 6.90 12.89 8.39
N ALA A 121 7.89 12.94 7.54
CA ALA A 121 8.57 11.75 7.04
C ALA A 121 10.08 11.91 7.01
N THR A 122 10.77 10.86 7.45
CA THR A 122 12.22 10.66 7.31
C THR A 122 12.48 9.31 6.67
N SER A 123 13.73 8.96 6.40
CA SER A 123 14.08 7.63 5.88
C SER A 123 13.69 6.46 6.80
N LYS A 124 13.47 6.69 8.10
CA LYS A 124 13.13 5.64 9.09
C LYS A 124 11.77 5.81 9.73
N THR A 125 11.21 7.01 9.68
CA THR A 125 10.01 7.35 10.44
C THR A 125 9.01 8.02 9.51
N PHE A 126 7.75 7.58 9.58
CA PHE A 126 6.62 8.24 8.94
C PHE A 126 5.56 8.52 10.01
N MET A 127 5.14 9.77 10.11
CA MET A 127 4.11 10.22 11.05
C MET A 127 3.05 11.00 10.27
N GLN A 128 1.80 10.69 10.52
CA GLN A 128 0.66 11.41 9.95
C GLN A 128 -0.36 11.66 11.05
N GLY A 129 -0.81 12.87 11.19
CA GLY A 129 -1.91 13.24 12.07
C GLY A 129 -3.01 13.94 11.27
N MET A 130 -4.26 13.64 11.55
CA MET A 130 -5.42 14.31 10.95
C MET A 130 -6.43 14.62 12.04
N VAL A 131 -7.04 15.79 11.94
CA VAL A 131 -8.12 16.24 12.83
C VAL A 131 -9.28 16.68 11.97
N ASP A 132 -10.47 16.20 12.32
CA ASP A 132 -11.73 16.53 11.65
C ASP A 132 -12.44 17.69 12.38
N ASN A 133 -13.38 18.36 11.69
CA ASN A 133 -14.24 19.40 12.24
C ASN A 133 -15.16 18.88 13.37
N GLU A 134 -15.41 17.58 13.45
CA GLU A 134 -16.14 16.95 14.55
C GLU A 134 -15.27 16.70 15.79
N GLY A 135 -13.96 16.96 15.71
CA GLY A 135 -13.00 16.72 16.78
C GLY A 135 -12.48 15.28 16.84
N SER A 136 -12.74 14.45 15.81
CA SER A 136 -12.11 13.14 15.70
C SER A 136 -10.64 13.31 15.29
N VAL A 137 -9.76 12.53 15.91
CA VAL A 137 -8.32 12.56 15.67
C VAL A 137 -7.87 11.22 15.13
N THR A 138 -7.18 11.23 14.01
CA THR A 138 -6.52 10.04 13.45
C THR A 138 -5.03 10.26 13.43
N GLY A 139 -4.27 9.33 14.00
CA GLY A 139 -2.82 9.32 14.00
C GLY A 139 -2.26 8.04 13.40
N ARG A 140 -1.23 8.15 12.58
CA ARG A 140 -0.47 7.02 12.06
C ARG A 140 1.01 7.24 12.30
N PHE A 141 1.69 6.25 12.83
CA PHE A 141 3.11 6.24 13.09
C PHE A 141 3.72 4.96 12.54
N ASN A 142 4.67 5.06 11.63
CA ASN A 142 5.40 3.92 11.10
C ASN A 142 6.88 4.10 11.39
N TYR A 143 7.53 3.03 11.81
CA TYR A 143 8.96 3.02 12.10
C TYR A 143 9.65 1.82 11.46
N GLY A 144 10.65 2.09 10.62
CA GLY A 144 11.51 1.08 10.00
C GLY A 144 12.72 0.78 10.89
N TRP A 145 12.68 -0.35 11.59
CA TRP A 145 13.83 -0.85 12.38
C TRP A 145 15.00 -1.26 11.48
N SER A 146 14.63 -1.90 10.37
CA SER A 146 15.54 -2.42 9.36
C SER A 146 14.85 -2.25 7.99
N PRO A 147 15.59 -2.35 6.87
CA PRO A 147 14.96 -2.43 5.55
C PRO A 147 13.95 -3.58 5.40
N ARG A 148 13.99 -4.56 6.32
CA ARG A 148 13.12 -5.74 6.33
C ARG A 148 12.02 -5.71 7.37
N ASP A 149 12.18 -4.94 8.44
CA ASP A 149 11.28 -4.93 9.59
C ASP A 149 10.67 -3.54 9.74
N THR A 150 9.35 -3.47 9.68
CA THR A 150 8.58 -2.23 9.81
C THR A 150 7.47 -2.41 10.83
N THR A 151 7.37 -1.51 11.79
CA THR A 151 6.25 -1.45 12.74
C THR A 151 5.38 -0.25 12.39
N LYS A 152 4.08 -0.48 12.31
CA LYS A 152 3.06 0.53 12.06
C LYS A 152 2.10 0.58 13.24
N MET A 153 1.76 1.77 13.64
CA MET A 153 0.78 2.03 14.70
C MET A 153 -0.25 3.02 14.15
N SER A 154 -1.53 2.73 14.30
CA SER A 154 -2.55 3.70 14.00
C SER A 154 -3.53 3.85 15.17
N VAL A 155 -3.93 5.08 15.40
CA VAL A 155 -4.85 5.48 16.48
C VAL A 155 -5.95 6.30 15.85
N GLN A 156 -7.19 5.96 16.15
CA GLN A 156 -8.37 6.72 15.77
C GLN A 156 -9.18 7.02 17.02
N LEU A 157 -9.20 8.28 17.42
CA LEU A 157 -9.96 8.75 18.57
C LEU A 157 -11.25 9.39 18.06
N ALA A 158 -12.36 8.88 18.48
CA ALA A 158 -13.65 9.46 18.17
C ALA A 158 -13.95 10.64 19.08
N ALA A 159 -14.51 11.71 18.55
CA ALA A 159 -14.91 12.89 19.32
C ALA A 159 -16.09 12.62 20.25
N SER A 160 -16.94 11.66 19.90
CA SER A 160 -18.11 11.28 20.68
C SER A 160 -17.85 10.03 21.51
N ALA A 161 -18.25 10.05 22.76
CA ALA A 161 -18.20 8.87 23.63
C ALA A 161 -19.06 7.69 23.13
N ALA A 162 -19.98 7.94 22.20
CA ALA A 162 -20.82 6.91 21.58
C ALA A 162 -20.09 6.14 20.47
N ALA A 163 -19.03 6.69 19.90
CA ALA A 163 -18.22 6.03 18.86
C ALA A 163 -16.96 5.41 19.50
N PRO A 164 -16.66 4.14 19.23
CA PRO A 164 -15.49 3.49 19.81
C PRO A 164 -14.21 4.08 19.20
N SER A 165 -13.24 4.38 20.06
CA SER A 165 -11.87 4.66 19.63
C SER A 165 -11.18 3.38 19.19
N MET A 166 -10.36 3.45 18.16
CA MET A 166 -9.66 2.29 17.60
C MET A 166 -8.15 2.48 17.69
N PHE A 167 -7.47 1.45 18.15
CA PHE A 167 -6.02 1.36 18.16
C PHE A 167 -5.59 0.14 17.35
N SER A 168 -4.62 0.27 16.48
CA SER A 168 -4.02 -0.87 15.79
C SER A 168 -2.51 -0.82 15.82
N LEU A 169 -1.91 -1.98 16.02
CA LEU A 169 -0.48 -2.21 15.97
C LEU A 169 -0.21 -3.29 14.92
N GLU A 170 0.72 -3.03 14.02
CA GLU A 170 1.13 -3.95 12.97
C GLU A 170 2.64 -4.04 12.93
N HIS A 171 3.16 -5.25 12.76
CA HIS A 171 4.57 -5.52 12.54
C HIS A 171 4.73 -6.38 11.30
N ASP A 172 5.44 -5.84 10.30
CA ASP A 172 5.75 -6.51 9.05
C ASP A 172 7.22 -6.90 9.00
N ARG A 173 7.47 -8.14 8.61
CA ARG A 173 8.80 -8.65 8.30
C ARG A 173 8.84 -9.17 6.87
N VAL A 174 9.69 -8.57 6.06
CA VAL A 174 9.92 -8.94 4.66
C VAL A 174 11.21 -9.74 4.56
N GLY A 175 11.12 -11.03 4.26
CA GLY A 175 12.26 -11.89 3.97
C GLY A 175 12.72 -11.79 2.52
N LYS A 176 13.59 -12.70 2.06
CA LYS A 176 13.99 -12.79 0.65
C LYS A 176 12.86 -13.38 -0.21
N ASP A 177 12.16 -14.38 0.29
CA ASP A 177 11.16 -15.20 -0.40
C ASP A 177 9.89 -15.41 0.44
N TYR A 178 9.78 -14.74 1.58
CA TYR A 178 8.61 -14.78 2.44
C TYR A 178 8.29 -13.42 3.04
N THR A 179 7.04 -13.22 3.40
CA THR A 179 6.59 -12.06 4.17
C THR A 179 5.70 -12.53 5.31
N ALA A 180 5.97 -12.04 6.50
CA ALA A 180 5.18 -12.29 7.69
C ALA A 180 4.65 -10.97 8.24
N SER A 181 3.38 -10.89 8.55
CA SER A 181 2.75 -9.73 9.19
C SER A 181 1.93 -10.17 10.40
N LEU A 182 2.03 -9.39 11.46
CA LEU A 182 1.22 -9.55 12.66
C LEU A 182 0.52 -8.23 12.95
N LYS A 183 -0.79 -8.26 13.03
CA LYS A 183 -1.63 -7.09 13.27
C LYS A 183 -2.54 -7.32 14.48
N ALA A 184 -2.64 -6.35 15.35
CA ALA A 184 -3.50 -6.38 16.51
C ALA A 184 -4.41 -5.16 16.52
N TYR A 185 -5.71 -5.37 16.64
CA TYR A 185 -6.73 -4.34 16.77
C TYR A 185 -7.27 -4.30 18.18
N ASN A 186 -7.23 -3.12 18.80
CA ASN A 186 -7.68 -2.87 20.18
C ASN A 186 -7.17 -3.92 21.17
N PRO A 187 -5.85 -4.26 21.17
CA PRO A 187 -5.32 -5.23 22.10
C PRO A 187 -5.40 -4.72 23.52
N SER A 188 -6.10 -5.44 24.39
CA SER A 188 -6.09 -5.19 25.85
C SER A 188 -5.01 -6.07 26.48
N PRO A 189 -3.98 -5.49 27.11
CA PRO A 189 -2.91 -6.28 27.73
C PRO A 189 -3.38 -7.00 29.00
N ALA A 190 -4.50 -6.59 29.61
CA ALA A 190 -5.03 -7.20 30.84
C ALA A 190 -5.78 -8.51 30.57
N ASP A 191 -6.68 -8.50 29.57
CA ASP A 191 -7.60 -9.61 29.31
C ASP A 191 -7.34 -10.29 27.96
N LEU A 192 -6.34 -9.84 27.20
CA LEU A 192 -6.05 -10.27 25.83
C LEU A 192 -7.28 -10.16 24.89
N THR A 193 -8.24 -9.31 25.25
CA THR A 193 -9.37 -8.99 24.37
C THR A 193 -8.87 -8.17 23.18
N GLY A 194 -9.46 -8.41 22.00
CA GLY A 194 -9.07 -7.77 20.76
C GLY A 194 -9.11 -8.72 19.59
N SER A 195 -8.69 -8.24 18.43
CA SER A 195 -8.57 -9.04 17.21
C SER A 195 -7.11 -9.09 16.77
N TYR A 196 -6.60 -10.28 16.59
CA TYR A 196 -5.21 -10.53 16.20
C TYR A 196 -5.21 -11.23 14.86
N ILE A 197 -4.49 -10.66 13.88
CA ILE A 197 -4.35 -11.22 12.53
C ILE A 197 -2.88 -11.52 12.30
N GLY A 198 -2.58 -12.79 12.03
CA GLY A 198 -1.29 -13.23 11.57
C GLY A 198 -1.36 -13.65 10.12
N ALA A 199 -0.52 -13.12 9.25
CA ALA A 199 -0.44 -13.54 7.86
C ALA A 199 0.98 -13.93 7.50
N TYR A 200 1.11 -15.00 6.75
CA TYR A 200 2.38 -15.51 6.25
C TYR A 200 2.25 -15.87 4.77
N LEU A 201 3.09 -15.28 3.94
CA LEU A 201 3.19 -15.58 2.52
C LEU A 201 4.57 -16.15 2.21
N GLN A 202 4.60 -17.18 1.37
CA GLN A 202 5.81 -17.86 0.91
C GLN A 202 5.78 -18.00 -0.61
N SER A 203 6.84 -17.59 -1.29
CA SER A 203 7.06 -17.89 -2.70
C SER A 203 7.48 -19.37 -2.83
N LEU A 204 6.73 -20.13 -3.62
CA LEU A 204 7.04 -21.53 -3.95
C LEU A 204 7.81 -21.63 -5.28
N THR A 205 7.48 -20.75 -6.23
CA THR A 205 8.16 -20.62 -7.51
C THR A 205 8.39 -19.14 -7.82
N PRO A 206 9.23 -18.77 -8.80
CA PRO A 206 9.41 -17.37 -9.18
C PRO A 206 8.14 -16.62 -9.56
N HIS A 207 7.07 -17.35 -9.93
CA HIS A 207 5.80 -16.79 -10.39
C HIS A 207 4.60 -17.12 -9.50
N PHE A 208 4.80 -17.95 -8.46
CA PHE A 208 3.71 -18.42 -7.63
C PHE A 208 4.06 -18.36 -6.16
N ALA A 209 3.18 -17.73 -5.38
CA ALA A 209 3.27 -17.64 -3.93
C ALA A 209 1.96 -18.10 -3.28
N VAL A 210 2.08 -18.71 -2.13
CA VAL A 210 0.94 -19.11 -1.28
C VAL A 210 1.09 -18.50 0.10
N GLY A 211 -0.04 -18.35 0.78
CA GLY A 211 -0.05 -17.82 2.13
C GLY A 211 -1.23 -18.30 2.94
N VAL A 212 -1.11 -18.08 4.22
CA VAL A 212 -2.14 -18.38 5.21
C VAL A 212 -2.36 -17.13 6.05
N GLU A 213 -3.61 -16.84 6.33
CA GLU A 213 -4.07 -15.83 7.29
C GLU A 213 -4.72 -16.52 8.47
N ALA A 214 -4.38 -16.13 9.67
CA ALA A 214 -5.03 -16.58 10.89
C ALA A 214 -5.65 -15.37 11.59
N LEU A 215 -6.95 -15.39 11.80
CA LEU A 215 -7.68 -14.40 12.58
C LEU A 215 -8.07 -15.02 13.91
N TYR A 216 -7.58 -14.44 14.99
CA TYR A 216 -7.98 -14.76 16.35
C TYR A 216 -8.72 -13.56 16.96
N GLN A 217 -9.92 -13.79 17.41
CA GLN A 217 -10.75 -12.77 18.05
C GLN A 217 -11.15 -13.23 19.43
N ARG A 218 -10.99 -12.35 20.41
CA ARG A 218 -11.46 -12.56 21.76
C ARG A 218 -12.29 -11.38 22.22
N GLN A 219 -13.53 -11.65 22.58
CA GLN A 219 -14.46 -10.68 23.15
C GLN A 219 -15.02 -11.24 24.46
N GLY A 220 -14.47 -10.79 25.60
CA GLY A 220 -14.80 -11.35 26.90
C GLY A 220 -14.46 -12.82 27.01
N GLU A 221 -15.46 -13.68 27.21
CA GLU A 221 -15.29 -15.14 27.31
C GLU A 221 -15.40 -15.89 25.97
N VAL A 222 -15.77 -15.17 24.89
CA VAL A 222 -15.92 -15.78 23.57
C VAL A 222 -14.60 -15.65 22.81
N GLU A 223 -14.10 -16.78 22.38
CA GLU A 223 -12.91 -16.91 21.55
C GLU A 223 -13.28 -17.53 20.21
N ASP A 224 -12.81 -16.94 19.13
CA ASP A 224 -12.97 -17.45 17.77
C ASP A 224 -11.63 -17.41 17.05
N CYS A 225 -11.34 -18.51 16.32
CA CYS A 225 -10.14 -18.63 15.51
C CYS A 225 -10.50 -19.16 14.13
N SER A 226 -10.20 -18.38 13.11
CA SER A 226 -10.50 -18.71 11.73
C SER A 226 -9.26 -18.57 10.86
N LEU A 227 -9.19 -19.40 9.81
CA LEU A 227 -8.07 -19.47 8.89
C LEU A 227 -8.52 -19.06 7.48
N GLY A 228 -7.68 -18.27 6.84
CA GLY A 228 -7.80 -17.89 5.45
C GLY A 228 -6.63 -18.44 4.63
N TYR A 229 -6.82 -18.57 3.33
CA TYR A 229 -5.82 -19.06 2.40
C TYR A 229 -5.65 -18.09 1.24
N ILE A 230 -4.42 -17.96 0.77
CA ILE A 230 -4.04 -17.01 -0.25
C ILE A 230 -3.20 -17.72 -1.29
N ALA A 231 -3.49 -17.41 -2.55
CA ALA A 231 -2.67 -17.81 -3.68
C ALA A 231 -2.44 -16.59 -4.59
N LYS A 232 -1.19 -16.36 -4.97
CA LYS A 232 -0.79 -15.26 -5.84
C LYS A 232 0.02 -15.81 -7.00
N TRP A 233 -0.40 -15.49 -8.20
CA TRP A 233 0.35 -15.73 -9.45
C TRP A 233 0.75 -14.41 -10.04
N HIS A 234 1.97 -14.28 -10.48
CA HIS A 234 2.44 -13.05 -11.08
C HIS A 234 3.51 -13.33 -12.14
N ASP A 235 3.48 -12.55 -13.20
CA ASP A 235 4.54 -12.44 -14.20
C ASP A 235 4.75 -10.95 -14.47
N VAL A 236 5.49 -10.31 -13.57
CA VAL A 236 5.76 -8.87 -13.66
C VAL A 236 7.14 -8.69 -14.24
N LYS A 237 7.16 -8.26 -15.51
CA LYS A 237 8.38 -7.81 -16.18
C LYS A 237 8.61 -6.35 -15.81
N LYS A 238 9.78 -6.05 -15.25
CA LYS A 238 10.15 -4.69 -14.83
C LYS A 238 11.17 -4.12 -15.78
N ASP A 239 11.05 -2.82 -16.06
CA ASP A 239 12.06 -2.03 -16.76
C ASP A 239 13.21 -1.67 -15.80
N GLU A 240 14.32 -1.13 -16.34
CA GLU A 240 15.47 -0.65 -15.54
C GLU A 240 15.07 0.36 -14.46
N ALA A 241 14.01 1.14 -14.70
CA ALA A 241 13.42 2.06 -13.74
C ALA A 241 12.48 1.39 -12.70
N GLY A 242 12.29 0.05 -12.73
CA GLY A 242 11.40 -0.69 -11.84
C GLY A 242 9.91 -0.63 -12.19
N ALA A 243 9.53 0.05 -13.28
CA ALA A 243 8.16 0.13 -13.75
C ALA A 243 7.72 -1.19 -14.42
N ALA A 244 6.45 -1.58 -14.25
CA ALA A 244 5.90 -2.75 -14.90
C ALA A 244 5.83 -2.52 -16.43
N LEU A 245 6.38 -3.47 -17.18
CA LEU A 245 6.33 -3.47 -18.64
C LEU A 245 4.98 -3.98 -19.16
N LYS A 246 4.73 -3.73 -20.45
CA LYS A 246 3.60 -4.30 -21.17
C LYS A 246 3.52 -5.83 -20.98
N ASP A 247 2.29 -6.36 -20.92
CA ASP A 247 1.96 -7.75 -20.69
C ASP A 247 2.33 -8.30 -19.31
N SER A 248 2.73 -7.45 -18.36
CA SER A 248 2.81 -7.82 -16.94
C SER A 248 1.41 -8.07 -16.38
N TRP A 249 1.25 -9.13 -15.58
CA TRP A 249 -0.03 -9.46 -14.96
C TRP A 249 0.15 -10.02 -13.55
N ILE A 250 -0.86 -9.83 -12.73
CA ILE A 250 -0.96 -10.35 -11.36
C ILE A 250 -2.36 -10.91 -11.17
N ALA A 251 -2.45 -12.14 -10.72
CA ALA A 251 -3.70 -12.78 -10.31
C ALA A 251 -3.60 -13.16 -8.84
N THR A 252 -4.61 -12.85 -8.06
CA THR A 252 -4.69 -13.27 -6.66
C THR A 252 -6.02 -13.95 -6.39
N ALA A 253 -6.00 -14.98 -5.58
CA ALA A 253 -7.19 -15.63 -5.07
C ALA A 253 -7.02 -15.80 -3.56
N GLN A 254 -8.00 -15.36 -2.80
CA GLN A 254 -7.97 -15.48 -1.35
C GLN A 254 -9.31 -15.93 -0.81
N VAL A 255 -9.25 -16.78 0.19
CA VAL A 255 -10.36 -17.12 1.06
C VAL A 255 -10.03 -16.49 2.40
N MET A 256 -10.75 -15.41 2.74
CA MET A 256 -10.51 -14.70 4.00
C MET A 256 -10.96 -15.56 5.18
N ALA A 257 -10.36 -15.33 6.34
CA ALA A 257 -10.71 -16.01 7.58
C ALA A 257 -12.22 -15.89 7.93
N GLN A 258 -12.87 -14.83 7.49
CA GLN A 258 -14.32 -14.61 7.64
C GLN A 258 -15.18 -15.40 6.64
N GLY A 259 -14.58 -16.24 5.80
CA GLY A 259 -15.28 -17.06 4.80
C GLY A 259 -15.61 -16.33 3.49
N MET A 260 -15.21 -15.09 3.33
CA MET A 260 -15.37 -14.37 2.06
C MET A 260 -14.31 -14.82 1.05
N TRP A 261 -14.71 -14.90 -0.21
CA TRP A 261 -13.82 -15.25 -1.32
C TRP A 261 -13.59 -14.01 -2.17
N GLN A 262 -12.34 -13.72 -2.43
CA GLN A 262 -11.95 -12.64 -3.33
C GLN A 262 -10.96 -13.16 -4.36
N ALA A 263 -11.19 -12.82 -5.63
CA ALA A 263 -10.25 -13.08 -6.71
C ALA A 263 -10.02 -11.79 -7.47
N THR A 264 -8.74 -11.44 -7.67
CA THR A 264 -8.36 -10.24 -8.41
C THR A 264 -7.47 -10.60 -9.59
N TYR A 265 -7.62 -9.88 -10.68
CA TYR A 265 -6.77 -10.00 -11.84
C TYR A 265 -6.42 -8.61 -12.36
N TRP A 266 -5.15 -8.32 -12.45
CA TRP A 266 -4.61 -7.09 -13.03
C TRP A 266 -3.70 -7.40 -14.20
N LYS A 267 -3.81 -6.60 -15.27
CA LYS A 267 -2.95 -6.70 -16.44
C LYS A 267 -2.60 -5.33 -16.98
N LYS A 268 -1.32 -5.13 -17.32
CA LYS A 268 -0.85 -3.97 -18.04
C LYS A 268 -0.99 -4.19 -19.53
N LEU A 269 -1.99 -3.55 -20.16
CA LEU A 269 -2.28 -3.69 -21.58
C LEU A 269 -1.32 -2.88 -22.46
N ALA A 270 -0.95 -1.69 -22.00
CA ALA A 270 -0.02 -0.80 -22.66
C ALA A 270 0.79 -0.03 -21.60
N PRO A 271 1.87 0.67 -21.95
CA PRO A 271 2.63 1.48 -21.00
C PRO A 271 1.79 2.48 -20.21
N SER A 272 0.68 2.96 -20.79
CA SER A 272 -0.25 3.94 -20.20
C SER A 272 -1.60 3.36 -19.81
N ILE A 273 -1.85 2.05 -20.01
CA ILE A 273 -3.17 1.45 -19.80
C ILE A 273 -3.05 0.26 -18.86
N ASP A 274 -3.71 0.36 -17.72
CA ASP A 274 -3.87 -0.71 -16.75
C ASP A 274 -5.34 -1.15 -16.71
N ALA A 275 -5.57 -2.46 -16.68
CA ALA A 275 -6.91 -3.03 -16.51
C ALA A 275 -6.92 -3.98 -15.31
N GLY A 276 -8.01 -3.93 -14.54
CA GLY A 276 -8.18 -4.77 -13.37
C GLY A 276 -9.60 -5.28 -13.24
N VAL A 277 -9.72 -6.48 -12.72
CA VAL A 277 -11.02 -7.11 -12.38
C VAL A 277 -10.93 -7.62 -10.95
N ASP A 278 -11.96 -7.36 -10.16
CA ASP A 278 -12.13 -7.84 -8.80
C ASP A 278 -13.46 -8.60 -8.70
N LEU A 279 -13.43 -9.78 -8.15
CA LEU A 279 -14.59 -10.61 -7.87
C LEU A 279 -14.63 -10.87 -6.36
N LEU A 280 -15.65 -10.34 -5.71
CA LEU A 280 -15.91 -10.56 -4.29
C LEU A 280 -17.18 -11.41 -4.13
N CYS A 281 -17.04 -12.54 -3.46
CA CYS A 281 -18.15 -13.43 -3.12
C CYS A 281 -18.30 -13.49 -1.59
N VAL A 282 -19.46 -13.13 -1.10
CA VAL A 282 -19.83 -13.25 0.31
C VAL A 282 -20.74 -14.45 0.47
N PRO A 283 -20.26 -15.59 1.00
CA PRO A 283 -21.11 -16.72 1.28
C PRO A 283 -22.03 -16.39 2.45
N ALA A 284 -23.30 -16.74 2.33
CA ALA A 284 -24.25 -16.66 3.43
C ALA A 284 -24.89 -18.03 3.64
N LEU A 285 -25.30 -18.30 4.86
CA LEU A 285 -26.01 -19.55 5.23
C LEU A 285 -27.29 -19.70 4.42
N SER A 286 -28.01 -18.59 4.14
CA SER A 286 -29.18 -18.59 3.28
C SER A 286 -28.80 -18.33 1.82
N PRO A 287 -29.28 -19.12 0.84
CA PRO A 287 -29.03 -18.86 -0.59
C PRO A 287 -29.47 -17.47 -1.07
N ARG A 288 -30.45 -16.85 -0.38
CA ARG A 288 -30.98 -15.52 -0.74
C ARG A 288 -30.04 -14.38 -0.31
N ASP A 289 -29.18 -14.61 0.66
CA ASP A 289 -28.28 -13.59 1.21
C ASP A 289 -26.87 -13.66 0.59
N ARG A 290 -26.61 -14.65 -0.26
CA ARG A 290 -25.35 -14.76 -1.01
C ARG A 290 -25.21 -13.59 -1.95
N LYS A 291 -24.10 -12.89 -1.87
CA LYS A 291 -23.78 -11.75 -2.73
C LYS A 291 -22.47 -12.03 -3.46
N ALA A 292 -22.50 -11.88 -4.77
CA ALA A 292 -21.31 -11.87 -5.60
C ALA A 292 -21.27 -10.55 -6.36
N VAL A 293 -20.17 -9.85 -6.29
CA VAL A 293 -19.96 -8.58 -6.95
C VAL A 293 -18.71 -8.70 -7.80
N ALA A 294 -18.85 -8.49 -9.09
CA ALA A 294 -17.74 -8.40 -10.02
C ALA A 294 -17.56 -6.95 -10.45
N THR A 295 -16.36 -6.43 -10.32
CA THR A 295 -16.01 -5.07 -10.67
C THR A 295 -14.88 -5.09 -11.68
N ALA A 296 -15.05 -4.41 -12.81
CA ALA A 296 -14.02 -4.24 -13.82
C ALA A 296 -13.64 -2.76 -13.94
N GLY A 297 -12.36 -2.48 -13.95
CA GLY A 297 -11.84 -1.11 -14.04
C GLY A 297 -10.71 -0.99 -15.03
N VAL A 298 -10.59 0.18 -15.60
CA VAL A 298 -9.50 0.56 -16.52
C VAL A 298 -8.96 1.92 -16.09
N LYS A 299 -7.65 2.02 -16.04
CA LYS A 299 -6.91 3.25 -15.80
C LYS A 299 -6.12 3.60 -17.05
N TYR A 300 -6.25 4.82 -17.50
CA TYR A 300 -5.50 5.35 -18.62
C TYR A 300 -4.70 6.59 -18.17
N ASP A 301 -3.39 6.49 -18.21
CA ASP A 301 -2.48 7.58 -17.87
C ASP A 301 -2.07 8.35 -19.14
N PHE A 302 -2.62 9.54 -19.32
CA PHE A 302 -2.17 10.52 -20.31
C PHE A 302 -0.96 11.29 -19.79
N ARG A 303 -0.38 12.13 -20.61
CA ARG A 303 0.78 12.94 -20.21
C ARG A 303 0.48 13.93 -19.08
N THR A 304 -0.72 14.52 -19.04
CA THR A 304 -1.13 15.54 -18.08
C THR A 304 -2.45 15.21 -17.39
N ALA A 305 -3.04 14.06 -17.69
CA ALA A 305 -4.32 13.64 -17.14
C ALA A 305 -4.32 12.15 -16.83
N THR A 306 -5.12 11.73 -15.88
CA THR A 306 -5.41 10.32 -15.59
C THR A 306 -6.90 10.10 -15.68
N PHE A 307 -7.31 9.18 -16.53
CA PHE A 307 -8.70 8.73 -16.63
C PHE A 307 -8.85 7.37 -15.98
N ARG A 308 -9.89 7.19 -15.18
CA ARG A 308 -10.30 5.90 -14.62
C ARG A 308 -11.76 5.66 -14.93
N GLY A 309 -12.06 4.46 -15.37
CA GLY A 309 -13.43 3.98 -15.60
C GLY A 309 -13.67 2.67 -14.87
N GLN A 310 -14.84 2.49 -14.29
CA GLN A 310 -15.23 1.30 -13.55
C GLN A 310 -16.66 0.93 -13.85
N VAL A 311 -16.90 -0.37 -13.97
CA VAL A 311 -18.23 -0.96 -14.12
C VAL A 311 -18.37 -2.08 -13.10
N ASP A 312 -19.48 -2.10 -12.42
CA ASP A 312 -19.82 -3.08 -11.40
C ASP A 312 -21.03 -3.93 -11.86
N SER A 313 -21.03 -5.21 -11.50
CA SER A 313 -22.14 -6.12 -11.76
C SER A 313 -23.45 -5.71 -11.07
N THR A 314 -23.40 -4.81 -10.09
CA THR A 314 -24.58 -4.19 -9.45
C THR A 314 -25.20 -3.05 -10.29
N GLY A 315 -24.77 -2.87 -11.54
CA GLY A 315 -25.28 -1.84 -12.44
C GLY A 315 -24.76 -0.43 -12.18
N LYS A 316 -23.65 -0.30 -11.44
CA LYS A 316 -22.98 0.98 -11.23
C LYS A 316 -21.91 1.19 -12.28
N VAL A 317 -21.89 2.36 -12.86
CA VAL A 317 -20.85 2.84 -13.77
C VAL A 317 -20.27 4.11 -13.20
N SER A 318 -18.95 4.12 -13.02
CA SER A 318 -18.23 5.26 -12.45
C SER A 318 -17.10 5.68 -13.37
N ALA A 319 -16.87 6.97 -13.48
CA ALA A 319 -15.77 7.56 -14.24
C ALA A 319 -15.14 8.69 -13.46
N LEU A 320 -13.82 8.82 -13.57
CA LEU A 320 -13.06 9.91 -12.96
C LEU A 320 -12.00 10.40 -13.95
N LEU A 321 -11.91 11.70 -14.07
CA LEU A 321 -10.87 12.40 -14.81
C LEU A 321 -10.12 13.31 -13.85
N GLU A 322 -8.83 13.08 -13.69
CA GLU A 322 -7.91 13.99 -13.01
C GLU A 322 -7.04 14.68 -14.06
N GLN A 323 -7.09 16.00 -14.12
CA GLN A 323 -6.33 16.83 -15.04
C GLN A 323 -5.36 17.72 -14.26
N ARG A 324 -4.07 17.58 -14.51
CA ARG A 324 -3.06 18.52 -14.00
C ARG A 324 -2.90 19.68 -14.96
N LEU A 325 -3.34 20.86 -14.53
CA LEU A 325 -3.24 22.09 -15.31
C LEU A 325 -1.86 22.77 -15.13
N SER A 326 -1.28 22.60 -13.93
CA SER A 326 0.09 23.02 -13.61
C SER A 326 0.68 22.04 -12.60
N PRO A 327 1.98 22.07 -12.32
CA PRO A 327 2.58 21.26 -11.26
C PRO A 327 1.93 21.46 -9.89
N ALA A 328 1.39 22.66 -9.65
CA ALA A 328 0.77 23.05 -8.39
C ALA A 328 -0.76 22.93 -8.39
N PHE A 329 -1.39 22.65 -9.52
CA PHE A 329 -2.85 22.69 -9.63
C PHE A 329 -3.38 21.48 -10.40
N ALA A 330 -4.21 20.69 -9.73
CA ALA A 330 -4.92 19.57 -10.32
C ALA A 330 -6.44 19.76 -10.17
N PHE A 331 -7.17 19.40 -11.22
CA PHE A 331 -8.62 19.42 -11.27
C PHE A 331 -9.15 18.01 -11.45
N THR A 332 -10.16 17.62 -10.67
CA THR A 332 -10.73 16.28 -10.67
C THR A 332 -12.22 16.36 -10.90
N VAL A 333 -12.73 15.53 -11.82
CA VAL A 333 -14.15 15.35 -12.06
C VAL A 333 -14.48 13.88 -11.84
N ALA A 334 -15.46 13.60 -11.01
CA ALA A 334 -15.94 12.26 -10.75
C ALA A 334 -17.44 12.16 -11.05
N GLY A 335 -17.86 11.04 -11.61
CA GLY A 335 -19.26 10.74 -11.85
C GLY A 335 -19.55 9.27 -11.56
N GLU A 336 -20.67 8.99 -10.92
CA GLU A 336 -21.18 7.64 -10.67
C GLU A 336 -22.67 7.60 -11.01
N ILE A 337 -23.09 6.60 -11.77
CA ILE A 337 -24.48 6.34 -12.12
C ILE A 337 -24.81 4.91 -11.71
N ASP A 338 -25.84 4.76 -10.88
CA ASP A 338 -26.40 3.46 -10.51
C ASP A 338 -27.69 3.26 -11.31
N HIS A 339 -27.62 2.40 -12.31
CA HIS A 339 -28.77 2.12 -13.22
C HIS A 339 -29.88 1.32 -12.55
N ILE A 340 -29.60 0.60 -11.47
CA ILE A 340 -30.62 -0.19 -10.75
C ILE A 340 -31.39 0.69 -9.78
N LYS A 341 -30.68 1.55 -9.05
CA LYS A 341 -31.28 2.46 -8.06
C LYS A 341 -31.74 3.79 -8.67
N ASN A 342 -31.43 4.04 -9.95
CA ASN A 342 -31.67 5.32 -10.63
C ASN A 342 -31.13 6.52 -9.84
N THR A 343 -29.92 6.38 -9.29
CA THR A 343 -29.24 7.44 -8.56
C THR A 343 -27.95 7.83 -9.28
N SER A 344 -27.66 9.11 -9.31
CA SER A 344 -26.42 9.64 -9.86
C SER A 344 -25.70 10.48 -8.82
N LYS A 345 -24.38 10.41 -8.82
CA LYS A 345 -23.50 11.24 -8.01
C LYS A 345 -22.52 11.95 -8.92
N PHE A 346 -22.23 13.18 -8.61
CA PHE A 346 -21.29 13.99 -9.36
C PHE A 346 -20.39 14.76 -8.39
N GLY A 347 -19.07 14.67 -8.60
CA GLY A 347 -18.08 15.34 -7.78
C GLY A 347 -17.12 16.18 -8.61
N VAL A 348 -16.78 17.35 -8.10
CA VAL A 348 -15.76 18.23 -8.64
C VAL A 348 -14.74 18.53 -7.55
N GLY A 349 -13.48 18.27 -7.84
CA GLY A 349 -12.37 18.45 -6.91
C GLY A 349 -11.29 19.38 -7.46
N VAL A 350 -10.66 20.11 -6.57
CA VAL A 350 -9.50 20.95 -6.85
C VAL A 350 -8.42 20.61 -5.83
N ALA A 351 -7.23 20.30 -6.32
CA ALA A 351 -6.06 20.14 -5.46
C ALA A 351 -5.02 21.20 -5.80
N ILE A 352 -4.55 21.90 -4.79
CA ILE A 352 -3.53 22.95 -4.90
C ILE A 352 -2.35 22.54 -4.03
N ASP A 353 -1.22 22.29 -4.66
CA ASP A 353 0.04 21.95 -4.01
C ASP A 353 0.99 23.13 -4.09
N SER A 354 1.42 23.64 -2.95
CA SER A 354 2.43 24.70 -2.87
C SER A 354 3.65 24.21 -2.10
N ALA A 355 4.84 24.51 -2.60
CA ALA A 355 6.09 24.32 -1.89
C ALA A 355 6.69 25.68 -1.55
N SER A 356 7.30 25.82 -0.36
CA SER A 356 8.07 27.01 -0.02
C SER A 356 9.32 27.09 -0.91
N GLU A 357 9.82 28.29 -1.16
CA GLU A 357 11.06 28.47 -1.94
C GLU A 357 12.25 27.76 -1.29
N GLU A 358 12.30 27.75 0.05
CA GLU A 358 13.30 27.00 0.82
C GLU A 358 13.16 25.48 0.62
N ALA A 359 11.94 24.96 0.57
CA ALA A 359 11.69 23.54 0.31
C ALA A 359 12.08 23.17 -1.13
N MET A 360 11.83 24.04 -2.11
CA MET A 360 12.28 23.81 -3.49
C MET A 360 13.81 23.84 -3.61
N ALA A 361 14.47 24.79 -2.97
CA ALA A 361 15.94 24.89 -2.95
C ALA A 361 16.57 23.69 -2.25
N ALA A 362 16.00 23.22 -1.14
CA ALA A 362 16.45 22.03 -0.44
C ALA A 362 16.30 20.74 -1.29
N ALA A 363 15.22 20.63 -2.08
CA ALA A 363 15.01 19.51 -3.00
C ALA A 363 16.04 19.46 -4.11
N MET A 364 16.45 20.59 -4.63
CA MET A 364 17.47 20.66 -5.67
C MET A 364 18.85 20.23 -5.15
N ASN A 365 19.11 20.43 -3.85
CA ASN A 365 20.37 20.10 -3.20
C ASN A 365 20.37 18.73 -2.51
N ALA A 366 19.20 18.13 -2.27
CA ALA A 366 19.08 16.82 -1.67
C ALA A 366 19.28 15.74 -2.73
N GLY A 367 20.25 14.85 -2.50
CA GLY A 367 20.38 13.63 -3.31
C GLY A 367 19.16 12.70 -3.14
N PRO A 368 19.09 11.61 -3.94
CA PRO A 368 17.99 10.66 -3.85
C PRO A 368 17.88 10.07 -2.44
N GLN A 369 16.74 10.31 -1.80
CA GLN A 369 16.44 9.79 -0.47
C GLN A 369 15.72 8.45 -0.54
N ALA A 370 16.01 7.57 0.41
CA ALA A 370 15.23 6.34 0.57
C ALA A 370 13.76 6.69 0.90
N PRO A 371 12.79 5.99 0.29
CA PRO A 371 11.38 6.22 0.61
C PRO A 371 11.12 5.94 2.09
N PRO A 372 10.22 6.68 2.74
CA PRO A 372 9.85 6.44 4.12
C PRO A 372 9.14 5.08 4.27
N PRO A 373 9.13 4.47 5.47
CA PRO A 373 8.43 3.21 5.76
C PRO A 373 6.91 3.45 5.74
N ILE A 374 6.26 3.08 4.65
CA ILE A 374 4.81 3.26 4.41
C ILE A 374 4.07 1.96 4.70
#